data_2d048187373599a3f3795cf12549045b
#
_entry.id   2d048187373599a3f3795cf12549045b
#
_cell.length_a   1.000
_cell.length_b   1.000
_cell.length_c   1.000
_cell.angle_alpha   90.00
_cell.angle_beta   90.00
_cell.angle_gamma   90.00
#
_symmetry.space_group_name_H-M   'P 1'
#
loop_
_entity.id
_entity.type
_entity.pdbx_description
1 polymer ?
#
loop_
_entity_poly.entity_id
_entity_poly.type
_entity_poly.pdbx_seq_one_letter_code
_entity_poly.pdbx_strand_id
1 'polypeptide(L)'
;MFGYEVITSVLDQVTLSLIETDATHLVMGARQPDERLRAMLDATKARFVVALDDPRFAVADILAETNGELRAVTRAVANSCPLVMRCASLPGALTIRGDQAAADAVAAVEAMAHHFELPLGDGEARHIVEQLAARDLCYAPQTPDEETPRTLVTRHRMVEGALAAYAACFAGGDLATIVWPRELFIVNGNPGKGPADVLEVSGGSRVVIYGPYIHLPQGSWTARVIVGFSPEAAGHTFLVDACADRQLACTSFQPGKAGVYTADINFSLDEPSGHGLEIRVWVGSDYARGQLALGHVILRPLAMRQPDAIIGSHDDFRTVLDL
;
A
#
# COMPACT_ATOMS: atom_id res chain seq x y z
N MET A 1 -6.13 -29.68 -30.67
CA MET A 1 -6.61 -29.44 -29.28
C MET A 1 -5.38 -29.00 -28.51
N PHE A 2 -5.26 -27.74 -28.18
CA PHE A 2 -4.11 -27.25 -27.39
C PHE A 2 -4.39 -27.57 -25.93
N GLY A 3 -3.55 -28.42 -25.34
CA GLY A 3 -3.60 -28.68 -23.90
C GLY A 3 -3.04 -27.46 -23.16
N TYR A 4 -3.77 -26.89 -22.22
CA TYR A 4 -3.28 -25.88 -21.27
C TYR A 4 -3.57 -26.37 -19.85
N GLU A 5 -2.67 -26.02 -18.96
CA GLU A 5 -2.84 -26.25 -17.54
C GLU A 5 -2.90 -24.91 -16.82
N VAL A 6 -3.90 -24.75 -15.96
CA VAL A 6 -4.09 -23.53 -15.16
C VAL A 6 -3.64 -23.83 -13.74
N ILE A 7 -2.58 -23.19 -13.31
CA ILE A 7 -2.09 -23.28 -11.93
C ILE A 7 -2.51 -22.01 -11.18
N THR A 8 -3.44 -22.18 -10.25
CA THR A 8 -3.84 -21.13 -9.31
C THR A 8 -3.31 -21.50 -7.94
N SER A 9 -2.13 -21.03 -7.59
CA SER A 9 -1.58 -21.23 -6.25
C SER A 9 -0.72 -20.06 -5.82
N VAL A 10 -0.63 -19.86 -4.52
CA VAL A 10 0.37 -18.97 -3.93
C VAL A 10 1.74 -19.57 -4.26
N LEU A 11 2.62 -18.78 -4.87
CA LEU A 11 3.95 -19.19 -5.35
C LEU A 11 4.86 -19.80 -4.27
N ASP A 12 4.46 -19.76 -3.02
CA ASP A 12 5.20 -20.36 -1.89
C ASP A 12 5.44 -21.88 -2.02
N GLN A 13 4.72 -22.57 -2.93
CA GLN A 13 4.81 -24.01 -3.06
C GLN A 13 5.22 -24.51 -4.45
N VAL A 14 5.38 -23.64 -5.43
CA VAL A 14 5.73 -24.05 -6.78
C VAL A 14 7.19 -23.75 -7.06
N THR A 15 8.05 -24.71 -6.80
CA THR A 15 9.35 -24.76 -7.46
C THR A 15 9.06 -25.07 -8.92
N LEU A 16 9.19 -24.11 -9.83
CA LEU A 16 8.95 -24.27 -11.27
C LEU A 16 9.70 -25.46 -11.89
N SER A 17 10.77 -25.94 -11.23
CA SER A 17 11.52 -27.15 -11.58
C SER A 17 10.74 -28.46 -11.41
N LEU A 18 9.54 -28.42 -10.84
CA LEU A 18 8.73 -29.62 -10.60
C LEU A 18 7.49 -29.70 -11.51
N ILE A 19 7.29 -28.74 -12.41
CA ILE A 19 6.18 -28.80 -13.36
C ILE A 19 6.64 -29.56 -14.60
N GLU A 20 6.54 -30.89 -14.53
CA GLU A 20 6.60 -31.71 -15.73
C GLU A 20 5.20 -31.69 -16.36
N THR A 21 5.04 -30.98 -17.46
CA THR A 21 3.79 -30.96 -18.22
C THR A 21 4.10 -31.06 -19.71
N ASP A 22 3.31 -31.86 -20.41
CA ASP A 22 3.33 -31.91 -21.87
C ASP A 22 2.52 -30.77 -22.53
N ALA A 23 1.99 -29.84 -21.72
CA ALA A 23 1.25 -28.69 -22.20
C ALA A 23 2.16 -27.73 -22.96
N THR A 24 1.71 -27.27 -24.11
CA THR A 24 2.44 -26.26 -24.92
C THR A 24 2.32 -24.87 -24.33
N HIS A 25 1.37 -24.63 -23.44
CA HIS A 25 1.11 -23.36 -22.78
C HIS A 25 0.81 -23.58 -21.30
N LEU A 26 1.42 -22.75 -20.47
CA LEU A 26 1.17 -22.72 -19.03
C LEU A 26 0.55 -21.37 -18.65
N VAL A 27 -0.59 -21.40 -17.98
CA VAL A 27 -1.23 -20.19 -17.44
C VAL A 27 -1.08 -20.20 -15.92
N MET A 28 -0.40 -19.21 -15.38
CA MET A 28 -0.27 -18.98 -13.94
C MET A 28 -1.04 -17.75 -13.54
N GLY A 29 -1.87 -17.87 -12.49
CA GLY A 29 -2.54 -16.75 -11.87
C GLY A 29 -1.98 -16.50 -10.47
N ALA A 30 -1.65 -15.26 -10.15
CA ALA A 30 -1.22 -14.84 -8.82
C ALA A 30 -2.12 -13.71 -8.31
N ARG A 31 -2.85 -13.95 -7.21
CA ARG A 31 -3.65 -12.90 -6.56
C ARG A 31 -2.79 -11.95 -5.71
N GLN A 32 -1.69 -12.47 -5.18
CA GLN A 32 -0.73 -11.72 -4.38
C GLN A 32 0.67 -11.94 -4.95
N PRO A 33 1.13 -11.06 -5.86
CA PRO A 33 2.48 -11.16 -6.38
C PRO A 33 3.50 -10.94 -5.25
N ASP A 34 4.66 -11.60 -5.36
CA ASP A 34 5.82 -11.40 -4.50
C ASP A 34 7.05 -10.98 -5.32
N GLU A 35 8.14 -10.64 -4.65
CA GLU A 35 9.39 -10.24 -5.30
C GLU A 35 10.01 -11.37 -6.15
N ARG A 36 9.74 -12.63 -5.81
CA ARG A 36 10.24 -13.79 -6.56
C ARG A 36 9.54 -13.86 -7.90
N LEU A 37 8.20 -13.70 -7.91
CA LEU A 37 7.43 -13.64 -9.15
C LEU A 37 7.92 -12.48 -10.03
N ARG A 38 8.06 -11.29 -9.46
CA ARG A 38 8.57 -10.12 -10.19
C ARG A 38 9.97 -10.39 -10.79
N ALA A 39 10.88 -10.92 -9.99
CA ALA A 39 12.24 -11.24 -10.43
C ALA A 39 12.24 -12.30 -11.55
N MET A 40 11.40 -13.30 -11.45
CA MET A 40 11.21 -14.31 -12.48
C MET A 40 10.70 -13.71 -13.79
N LEU A 41 9.64 -12.89 -13.72
CA LEU A 41 9.08 -12.21 -14.89
C LEU A 41 10.11 -11.30 -15.58
N ASP A 42 10.89 -10.57 -14.78
CA ASP A 42 11.95 -9.71 -15.31
C ASP A 42 13.09 -10.53 -15.94
N ALA A 43 13.54 -11.60 -15.31
CA ALA A 43 14.61 -12.44 -15.80
C ALA A 43 14.23 -13.22 -17.07
N THR A 44 13.02 -13.72 -17.14
CA THR A 44 12.54 -14.53 -18.29
C THR A 44 12.06 -13.66 -19.44
N LYS A 45 11.79 -12.38 -19.20
CA LYS A 45 11.13 -11.47 -20.18
C LYS A 45 9.82 -12.07 -20.72
N ALA A 46 9.16 -12.89 -19.89
CA ALA A 46 7.90 -13.51 -20.26
C ALA A 46 6.83 -12.46 -20.49
N ARG A 47 5.89 -12.76 -21.36
CA ARG A 47 4.67 -11.96 -21.52
C ARG A 47 3.69 -12.33 -20.44
N PHE A 48 3.05 -11.34 -19.85
CA PHE A 48 2.05 -11.55 -18.81
C PHE A 48 1.07 -10.38 -18.77
N VAL A 49 -0.05 -10.60 -18.10
CA VAL A 49 -1.08 -9.58 -17.90
C VAL A 49 -1.07 -9.14 -16.44
N VAL A 50 -1.16 -7.84 -16.22
CA VAL A 50 -1.42 -7.24 -14.92
C VAL A 50 -2.83 -6.65 -14.95
N ALA A 51 -3.74 -7.28 -14.22
CA ALA A 51 -5.07 -6.75 -14.02
C ALA A 51 -5.04 -5.71 -12.90
N LEU A 52 -5.44 -4.49 -13.22
CA LEU A 52 -5.53 -3.38 -12.27
C LEU A 52 -7.00 -3.03 -12.04
N ASP A 53 -7.37 -2.97 -10.78
CA ASP A 53 -8.67 -2.47 -10.36
C ASP A 53 -8.50 -1.61 -9.12
N ASP A 54 -9.59 -1.02 -8.63
CA ASP A 54 -9.58 -0.27 -7.39
C ASP A 54 -9.22 -1.20 -6.21
N PRO A 55 -8.06 -1.01 -5.56
CA PRO A 55 -7.60 -1.91 -4.52
C PRO A 55 -8.50 -1.91 -3.27
N ARG A 56 -9.42 -0.95 -3.16
CA ARG A 56 -10.41 -0.90 -2.08
C ARG A 56 -11.42 -2.04 -2.19
N PHE A 57 -11.72 -2.50 -3.41
CA PHE A 57 -12.58 -3.67 -3.61
C PHE A 57 -11.91 -4.95 -3.10
N ALA A 58 -10.61 -5.10 -3.33
CA ALA A 58 -9.88 -6.26 -2.82
C ALA A 58 -9.93 -6.39 -1.29
N VAL A 59 -10.00 -5.26 -0.56
CA VAL A 59 -10.20 -5.30 0.90
C VAL A 59 -11.58 -5.89 1.25
N ALA A 60 -12.63 -5.47 0.55
CA ALA A 60 -13.98 -5.98 0.80
C ALA A 60 -14.06 -7.49 0.51
N ASP A 61 -13.47 -7.92 -0.59
CA ASP A 61 -13.45 -9.33 -1.02
C ASP A 61 -12.72 -10.23 -0.03
N ILE A 62 -11.50 -9.84 0.37
CA ILE A 62 -10.71 -10.62 1.33
C ILE A 62 -11.41 -10.69 2.68
N LEU A 63 -12.05 -9.61 3.13
CA LEU A 63 -12.81 -9.62 4.38
C LEU A 63 -14.00 -10.56 4.32
N ALA A 64 -14.72 -10.59 3.19
CA ALA A 64 -15.83 -11.51 2.98
C ALA A 64 -15.38 -12.98 2.97
N GLU A 65 -14.20 -13.28 2.39
CA GLU A 65 -13.68 -14.64 2.30
C GLU A 65 -13.03 -15.14 3.60
N THR A 66 -12.39 -14.27 4.39
CA THR A 66 -11.46 -14.71 5.47
C THR A 66 -11.90 -14.39 6.88
N ASN A 67 -12.94 -13.58 7.09
CA ASN A 67 -13.26 -12.98 8.40
C ASN A 67 -12.05 -12.28 9.05
N GLY A 68 -11.14 -11.74 8.23
CA GLY A 68 -9.91 -11.11 8.68
C GLY A 68 -10.13 -9.80 9.44
N GLU A 69 -9.12 -9.38 10.20
CA GLU A 69 -9.13 -8.04 10.82
C GLU A 69 -8.94 -6.98 9.73
N LEU A 70 -9.82 -5.97 9.69
CA LEU A 70 -9.81 -4.90 8.69
C LEU A 70 -8.43 -4.24 8.53
N ARG A 71 -7.75 -3.91 9.63
CA ARG A 71 -6.40 -3.30 9.59
C ARG A 71 -5.38 -4.21 8.94
N ALA A 72 -5.40 -5.50 9.25
CA ALA A 72 -4.48 -6.48 8.67
C ALA A 72 -4.74 -6.65 7.16
N VAL A 73 -5.99 -6.75 6.75
CA VAL A 73 -6.38 -6.87 5.34
C VAL A 73 -6.03 -5.60 4.57
N THR A 74 -6.37 -4.42 5.09
CA THR A 74 -6.02 -3.14 4.45
C THR A 74 -4.50 -3.01 4.26
N ARG A 75 -3.72 -3.40 5.27
CA ARG A 75 -2.26 -3.42 5.20
C ARG A 75 -1.75 -4.39 4.14
N ALA A 76 -2.29 -5.60 4.08
CA ALA A 76 -1.89 -6.61 3.10
C ALA A 76 -2.13 -6.12 1.66
N VAL A 77 -3.30 -5.55 1.39
CA VAL A 77 -3.62 -4.98 0.08
C VAL A 77 -2.70 -3.79 -0.24
N ALA A 78 -2.51 -2.86 0.71
CA ALA A 78 -1.64 -1.71 0.51
C ALA A 78 -0.17 -2.12 0.25
N ASN A 79 0.31 -3.20 0.88
CA ASN A 79 1.63 -3.76 0.65
C ASN A 79 1.81 -4.36 -0.75
N SER A 80 0.74 -4.85 -1.36
CA SER A 80 0.79 -5.40 -2.72
C SER A 80 0.85 -4.32 -3.80
N CYS A 81 0.28 -3.13 -3.55
CA CYS A 81 0.17 -2.08 -4.55
C CYS A 81 1.50 -1.63 -5.19
N PRO A 82 2.58 -1.34 -4.42
CA PRO A 82 3.87 -0.95 -5.00
C PRO A 82 4.48 -2.04 -5.88
N LEU A 83 4.30 -3.29 -5.51
CA LEU A 83 4.80 -4.43 -6.27
C LEU A 83 4.04 -4.62 -7.58
N VAL A 84 2.70 -4.50 -7.53
CA VAL A 84 1.83 -4.52 -8.71
C VAL A 84 2.23 -3.40 -9.69
N MET A 85 2.49 -2.19 -9.20
CA MET A 85 2.98 -1.07 -10.01
C MET A 85 4.30 -1.41 -10.71
N ARG A 86 5.24 -2.03 -9.98
CA ARG A 86 6.53 -2.45 -10.55
C ARG A 86 6.38 -3.58 -11.57
N CYS A 87 5.49 -4.55 -11.34
CA CYS A 87 5.18 -5.57 -12.32
C CYS A 87 4.58 -4.93 -13.59
N ALA A 88 3.64 -4.00 -13.45
CA ALA A 88 3.03 -3.31 -14.58
C ALA A 88 4.02 -2.48 -15.43
N SER A 89 5.16 -2.09 -14.85
CA SER A 89 6.22 -1.36 -15.57
C SER A 89 7.24 -2.26 -16.30
N LEU A 90 7.16 -3.59 -16.14
CA LEU A 90 8.08 -4.50 -16.83
C LEU A 90 7.78 -4.58 -18.33
N PRO A 91 8.80 -4.75 -19.20
CA PRO A 91 8.62 -4.74 -20.67
C PRO A 91 7.66 -5.83 -21.20
N GLY A 92 7.51 -6.94 -20.48
CA GLY A 92 6.60 -8.04 -20.85
C GLY A 92 5.17 -7.88 -20.36
N ALA A 93 4.83 -6.78 -19.69
CA ALA A 93 3.52 -6.57 -19.10
C ALA A 93 2.51 -5.98 -20.08
N LEU A 94 1.32 -6.59 -20.15
CA LEU A 94 0.12 -5.94 -20.65
C LEU A 94 -0.72 -5.52 -19.42
N THR A 95 -0.99 -4.25 -19.28
CA THR A 95 -1.87 -3.76 -18.23
C THR A 95 -3.31 -3.68 -18.73
N ILE A 96 -4.22 -4.34 -18.02
CA ILE A 96 -5.66 -4.28 -18.26
C ILE A 96 -6.32 -3.67 -17.02
N ARG A 97 -7.06 -2.59 -17.22
CA ARG A 97 -7.79 -1.94 -16.14
C ARG A 97 -9.24 -2.44 -16.10
N GLY A 98 -9.73 -2.70 -14.89
CA GLY A 98 -11.06 -3.24 -14.68
C GLY A 98 -12.17 -2.35 -15.24
N ASP A 99 -12.06 -1.03 -15.09
CA ASP A 99 -13.00 -0.05 -15.64
C ASP A 99 -13.06 -0.10 -17.19
N GLN A 100 -11.91 -0.25 -17.83
CA GLN A 100 -11.81 -0.36 -19.29
C GLN A 100 -12.32 -1.71 -19.79
N ALA A 101 -11.93 -2.79 -19.12
CA ALA A 101 -12.41 -4.13 -19.47
C ALA A 101 -13.94 -4.26 -19.27
N ALA A 102 -14.50 -3.60 -18.27
CA ALA A 102 -15.95 -3.56 -18.07
C ALA A 102 -16.67 -2.74 -19.14
N ALA A 103 -16.04 -1.66 -19.64
CA ALA A 103 -16.61 -0.85 -20.73
C ALA A 103 -16.54 -1.56 -22.09
N ASP A 104 -15.45 -2.29 -22.37
CA ASP A 104 -15.23 -3.02 -23.62
C ASP A 104 -14.45 -4.32 -23.37
N ALA A 105 -15.16 -5.36 -22.97
CA ALA A 105 -14.58 -6.67 -22.72
C ALA A 105 -14.03 -7.34 -23.99
N VAL A 106 -14.60 -7.04 -25.16
CA VAL A 106 -14.15 -7.59 -26.44
C VAL A 106 -12.77 -7.04 -26.76
N ALA A 107 -12.58 -5.73 -26.68
CA ALA A 107 -11.28 -5.11 -26.87
C ALA A 107 -10.22 -5.61 -25.87
N ALA A 108 -10.61 -5.89 -24.61
CA ALA A 108 -9.70 -6.47 -23.64
C ALA A 108 -9.23 -7.89 -24.03
N VAL A 109 -10.14 -8.73 -24.52
CA VAL A 109 -9.79 -10.08 -25.02
C VAL A 109 -8.89 -9.99 -26.26
N GLU A 110 -9.21 -9.10 -27.20
CA GLU A 110 -8.38 -8.87 -28.39
C GLU A 110 -6.96 -8.38 -28.04
N ALA A 111 -6.86 -7.46 -27.07
CA ALA A 111 -5.56 -6.97 -26.58
C ALA A 111 -4.73 -8.09 -25.95
N MET A 112 -5.34 -8.95 -25.14
CA MET A 112 -4.67 -10.12 -24.57
C MET A 112 -4.21 -11.10 -25.65
N ALA A 113 -5.07 -11.44 -26.60
CA ALA A 113 -4.72 -12.33 -27.70
C ALA A 113 -3.56 -11.77 -28.52
N HIS A 114 -3.61 -10.50 -28.90
CA HIS A 114 -2.52 -9.83 -29.59
C HIS A 114 -1.21 -9.85 -28.77
N HIS A 115 -1.30 -9.57 -27.47
CA HIS A 115 -0.13 -9.57 -26.58
C HIS A 115 0.55 -10.93 -26.52
N PHE A 116 -0.20 -12.01 -26.51
CA PHE A 116 0.31 -13.38 -26.49
C PHE A 116 0.53 -13.96 -27.89
N GLU A 117 0.33 -13.18 -28.95
CA GLU A 117 0.44 -13.65 -30.35
C GLU A 117 -0.51 -14.83 -30.68
N LEU A 118 -1.68 -14.85 -30.01
CA LEU A 118 -2.69 -15.87 -30.25
C LEU A 118 -3.59 -15.42 -31.41
N PRO A 119 -3.78 -16.28 -32.44
CA PRO A 119 -4.71 -15.96 -33.50
C PRO A 119 -6.14 -15.99 -32.98
N LEU A 120 -6.90 -14.93 -33.25
CA LEU A 120 -8.35 -14.90 -33.05
C LEU A 120 -9.04 -14.87 -34.40
N GLY A 121 -10.05 -15.73 -34.58
CA GLY A 121 -10.96 -15.68 -35.72
C GLY A 121 -11.95 -14.52 -35.59
N ASP A 122 -12.58 -14.18 -36.73
CA ASP A 122 -13.63 -13.15 -36.76
C ASP A 122 -14.76 -13.47 -35.78
N GLY A 123 -15.02 -12.54 -34.84
CA GLY A 123 -16.07 -12.68 -33.81
C GLY A 123 -15.73 -13.60 -32.64
N GLU A 124 -14.58 -14.25 -32.62
CA GLU A 124 -14.19 -15.19 -31.54
C GLU A 124 -14.04 -14.48 -30.18
N ALA A 125 -13.47 -13.27 -30.16
CA ALA A 125 -13.37 -12.47 -28.94
C ALA A 125 -14.76 -12.20 -28.33
N ARG A 126 -15.75 -11.87 -29.14
CA ARG A 126 -17.14 -11.69 -28.68
C ARG A 126 -17.71 -12.99 -28.11
N HIS A 127 -17.48 -14.10 -28.80
CA HIS A 127 -17.95 -15.41 -28.34
C HIS A 127 -17.34 -15.79 -26.97
N ILE A 128 -16.03 -15.49 -26.77
CA ILE A 128 -15.36 -15.69 -25.48
C ILE A 128 -16.03 -14.85 -24.39
N VAL A 129 -16.29 -13.57 -24.66
CA VAL A 129 -16.97 -12.67 -23.70
C VAL A 129 -18.36 -13.18 -23.35
N GLU A 130 -19.16 -13.63 -24.34
CA GLU A 130 -20.46 -14.23 -24.11
C GLU A 130 -20.40 -15.50 -23.26
N GLN A 131 -19.40 -16.36 -23.46
CA GLN A 131 -19.17 -17.54 -22.63
C GLN A 131 -18.80 -17.20 -21.20
N LEU A 132 -17.97 -16.18 -21.00
CA LEU A 132 -17.58 -15.71 -19.66
C LEU A 132 -18.78 -15.13 -18.92
N ALA A 133 -19.59 -14.32 -19.58
CA ALA A 133 -20.81 -13.76 -19.02
C ALA A 133 -21.82 -14.86 -18.62
N ALA A 134 -21.98 -15.90 -19.46
CA ALA A 134 -22.88 -17.02 -19.18
C ALA A 134 -22.44 -17.88 -17.96
N ARG A 135 -21.19 -17.81 -17.55
CA ARG A 135 -20.65 -18.54 -16.39
C ARG A 135 -20.80 -17.79 -15.08
N ASP A 136 -21.45 -16.63 -15.07
CA ASP A 136 -21.60 -15.74 -13.90
C ASP A 136 -20.29 -15.46 -13.18
N LEU A 137 -19.21 -15.32 -13.97
CA LEU A 137 -17.88 -14.94 -13.47
C LEU A 137 -17.81 -13.44 -13.15
N CYS A 138 -18.90 -12.71 -13.30
CA CYS A 138 -19.03 -11.34 -12.86
C CYS A 138 -19.19 -11.31 -11.35
N TYR A 139 -18.10 -11.05 -10.66
CA TYR A 139 -18.10 -10.84 -9.22
C TYR A 139 -18.96 -9.61 -8.86
N ALA A 140 -20.05 -9.83 -8.15
CA ALA A 140 -20.79 -8.75 -7.52
C ALA A 140 -20.26 -8.58 -6.09
N PRO A 141 -19.74 -7.40 -5.72
CA PRO A 141 -19.26 -7.18 -4.37
C PRO A 141 -20.40 -7.42 -3.37
N GLN A 142 -20.16 -8.28 -2.39
CA GLN A 142 -21.13 -8.53 -1.34
C GLN A 142 -21.21 -7.28 -0.45
N THR A 143 -22.45 -6.80 -0.23
CA THR A 143 -22.69 -5.75 0.75
C THR A 143 -22.49 -6.32 2.15
N PRO A 144 -21.63 -5.70 2.97
CA PRO A 144 -21.43 -6.17 4.34
C PRO A 144 -22.73 -6.07 5.18
N ASP A 145 -22.87 -7.00 6.13
CA ASP A 145 -23.92 -6.96 7.15
C ASP A 145 -23.97 -5.61 7.90
N GLU A 146 -25.10 -5.30 8.51
CA GLU A 146 -25.37 -4.05 9.23
C GLU A 146 -24.25 -3.67 10.21
N GLU A 147 -23.32 -2.85 9.77
CA GLU A 147 -22.28 -2.28 10.63
C GLU A 147 -22.78 -1.03 11.35
N THR A 148 -22.29 -0.80 12.58
CA THR A 148 -22.59 0.44 13.29
C THR A 148 -22.02 1.65 12.55
N PRO A 149 -22.65 2.85 12.61
CA PRO A 149 -22.12 4.04 11.93
C PRO A 149 -20.66 4.37 12.29
N ARG A 150 -20.24 4.10 13.54
CA ARG A 150 -18.86 4.32 13.96
C ARG A 150 -17.88 3.34 13.31
N THR A 151 -18.25 2.07 13.19
CA THR A 151 -17.44 1.04 12.50
C THR A 151 -17.30 1.37 11.02
N LEU A 152 -18.39 1.77 10.37
CA LEU A 152 -18.38 2.21 8.98
C LEU A 152 -17.44 3.39 8.73
N VAL A 153 -17.49 4.43 9.58
CA VAL A 153 -16.59 5.59 9.47
C VAL A 153 -15.13 5.19 9.66
N THR A 154 -14.83 4.35 10.64
CA THR A 154 -13.46 3.87 10.89
C THR A 154 -12.96 3.02 9.72
N ARG A 155 -13.79 2.12 9.20
CA ARG A 155 -13.49 1.30 8.04
C ARG A 155 -13.20 2.16 6.82
N HIS A 156 -14.08 3.09 6.52
CA HIS A 156 -13.92 4.03 5.40
C HIS A 156 -12.59 4.80 5.53
N ARG A 157 -12.29 5.37 6.69
CA ARG A 157 -11.05 6.14 6.90
C ARG A 157 -9.79 5.31 6.71
N MET A 158 -9.74 4.06 7.21
CA MET A 158 -8.57 3.19 7.04
C MET A 158 -8.35 2.82 5.58
N VAL A 159 -9.40 2.37 4.92
CA VAL A 159 -9.33 1.91 3.53
C VAL A 159 -9.03 3.07 2.58
N GLU A 160 -9.78 4.16 2.69
CA GLU A 160 -9.55 5.35 1.87
C GLU A 160 -8.15 5.94 2.12
N GLY A 161 -7.77 6.10 3.36
CA GLY A 161 -6.46 6.68 3.69
C GLY A 161 -5.29 5.87 3.13
N ALA A 162 -5.35 4.55 3.23
CA ALA A 162 -4.27 3.69 2.75
C ALA A 162 -4.26 3.50 1.23
N LEU A 163 -5.42 3.49 0.57
CA LEU A 163 -5.57 2.95 -0.79
C LEU A 163 -6.07 3.94 -1.83
N ALA A 164 -6.68 5.08 -1.47
CA ALA A 164 -7.24 6.01 -2.46
C ALA A 164 -6.19 6.53 -3.47
N ALA A 165 -4.96 6.79 -3.01
CA ALA A 165 -3.88 7.22 -3.90
C ALA A 165 -3.48 6.14 -4.91
N TYR A 166 -3.49 4.87 -4.49
CA TYR A 166 -3.25 3.74 -5.38
C TYR A 166 -4.43 3.50 -6.33
N ALA A 167 -5.66 3.65 -5.86
CA ALA A 167 -6.84 3.58 -6.73
C ALA A 167 -6.78 4.60 -7.86
N ALA A 168 -6.42 5.86 -7.54
CA ALA A 168 -6.22 6.90 -8.54
C ALA A 168 -5.08 6.56 -9.52
N CYS A 169 -3.97 6.01 -9.01
CA CYS A 169 -2.84 5.58 -9.84
C CYS A 169 -3.24 4.42 -10.77
N PHE A 170 -3.96 3.42 -10.29
CA PHE A 170 -4.42 2.29 -11.08
C PHE A 170 -5.47 2.69 -12.12
N ALA A 171 -6.22 3.76 -11.87
CA ALA A 171 -7.08 4.40 -12.86
C ALA A 171 -6.32 5.24 -13.91
N GLY A 172 -4.98 5.28 -13.85
CA GLY A 172 -4.13 5.96 -14.84
C GLY A 172 -3.67 7.35 -14.43
N GLY A 173 -3.89 7.76 -13.18
CA GLY A 173 -3.32 8.98 -12.62
C GLY A 173 -1.93 8.79 -12.03
N ASP A 174 -1.33 9.87 -11.56
CA ASP A 174 -0.10 9.81 -10.78
C ASP A 174 -0.36 9.38 -9.35
N LEU A 175 0.65 8.77 -8.72
CA LEU A 175 0.57 8.47 -7.30
C LEU A 175 0.59 9.77 -6.48
N ALA A 176 -0.55 10.09 -5.93
CA ALA A 176 -0.77 11.31 -5.15
C ALA A 176 -0.35 11.12 -3.67
N THR A 177 -0.77 12.06 -2.85
CA THR A 177 -0.59 12.01 -1.39
C THR A 177 -1.33 10.83 -0.78
N ILE A 178 -0.63 10.04 0.05
CA ILE A 178 -1.22 8.96 0.85
C ILE A 178 -1.45 9.49 2.27
N VAL A 179 -2.58 9.20 2.86
CA VAL A 179 -2.91 9.62 4.23
C VAL A 179 -3.11 8.39 5.10
N TRP A 180 -2.18 8.12 6.00
CA TRP A 180 -2.33 7.04 6.96
C TRP A 180 -3.08 7.54 8.20
N PRO A 181 -4.35 7.16 8.39
CA PRO A 181 -5.09 7.54 9.58
C PRO A 181 -4.54 6.78 10.80
N ARG A 182 -4.76 7.33 11.97
CA ARG A 182 -4.25 6.77 13.24
C ARG A 182 -4.66 5.31 13.47
N GLU A 183 -5.80 4.90 12.96
CA GLU A 183 -6.36 3.56 13.12
C GLU A 183 -5.47 2.46 12.49
N LEU A 184 -4.58 2.81 11.58
CA LEU A 184 -3.58 1.90 11.00
C LEU A 184 -2.39 1.63 11.92
N PHE A 185 -2.15 2.50 12.90
CA PHE A 185 -1.01 2.43 13.80
C PHE A 185 -1.27 1.52 15.00
N ILE A 186 -0.21 1.21 15.72
CA ILE A 186 -0.20 0.32 16.87
C ILE A 186 0.33 1.09 18.09
N VAL A 187 -0.29 0.87 19.24
CA VAL A 187 0.20 1.39 20.52
C VAL A 187 1.13 0.37 21.16
N ASN A 188 2.30 0.81 21.57
CA ASN A 188 3.23 -0.06 22.28
C ASN A 188 2.63 -0.58 23.60
N GLY A 189 2.78 -1.88 23.82
CA GLY A 189 2.15 -2.58 24.96
C GLY A 189 0.68 -2.98 24.75
N ASN A 190 0.07 -2.60 23.62
CA ASN A 190 -1.30 -3.01 23.30
C ASN A 190 -1.49 -3.25 21.77
N PRO A 191 -0.86 -4.27 21.20
CA PRO A 191 -0.86 -4.49 19.75
C PRO A 191 -2.24 -4.79 19.16
N GLY A 192 -3.19 -5.26 19.96
CA GLY A 192 -4.57 -5.54 19.52
C GLY A 192 -5.45 -4.29 19.43
N LYS A 193 -5.01 -3.14 19.94
CA LYS A 193 -5.74 -1.88 19.85
C LYS A 193 -4.98 -0.89 19.00
N GLY A 194 -5.67 -0.26 18.07
CA GLY A 194 -5.18 0.96 17.43
C GLY A 194 -5.05 2.08 18.47
N PRO A 195 -4.36 3.19 18.16
CA PRO A 195 -4.26 4.32 19.07
C PRO A 195 -5.64 4.75 19.53
N ALA A 196 -5.85 4.76 20.84
CA ALA A 196 -6.98 5.47 21.42
C ALA A 196 -6.92 6.95 21.01
N ASP A 197 -8.00 7.68 21.25
CA ASP A 197 -8.00 9.11 20.93
C ASP A 197 -6.85 9.86 21.64
N VAL A 198 -6.51 9.40 22.85
CA VAL A 198 -5.46 10.00 23.68
C VAL A 198 -4.69 8.90 24.43
N LEU A 199 -3.37 9.00 24.47
CA LEU A 199 -2.44 8.09 25.14
C LEU A 199 -1.73 8.79 26.28
N GLU A 200 -1.66 8.14 27.43
CA GLU A 200 -0.81 8.57 28.53
C GLU A 200 0.66 8.29 28.21
N VAL A 201 1.49 9.35 28.31
CA VAL A 201 2.92 9.28 28.07
C VAL A 201 3.69 9.52 29.37
N SER A 202 3.65 8.56 30.27
CA SER A 202 4.41 8.62 31.52
C SER A 202 5.60 7.68 31.49
N GLY A 203 6.72 8.09 32.13
CA GLY A 203 7.93 7.27 32.27
C GLY A 203 9.03 7.58 31.27
N GLY A 204 9.99 6.65 31.14
CA GLY A 204 11.23 6.85 30.40
C GLY A 204 11.12 6.74 28.88
N SER A 205 12.25 6.94 28.22
CA SER A 205 12.39 6.90 26.76
C SER A 205 11.90 5.57 26.18
N ARG A 206 10.95 5.63 25.24
CA ARG A 206 10.39 4.47 24.54
C ARG A 206 9.58 4.87 23.32
N VAL A 207 9.37 3.92 22.41
CA VAL A 207 8.34 4.03 21.39
C VAL A 207 6.97 3.98 22.06
N VAL A 208 6.05 4.86 21.67
CA VAL A 208 4.67 4.87 22.17
C VAL A 208 3.67 4.51 21.08
N ILE A 209 3.94 4.92 19.83
CA ILE A 209 3.13 4.60 18.66
C ILE A 209 4.07 4.16 17.54
N TYR A 210 3.67 3.18 16.74
CA TYR A 210 4.44 2.70 15.61
C TYR A 210 3.56 2.06 14.52
N GLY A 211 4.10 1.86 13.34
CA GLY A 211 3.45 1.27 12.17
C GLY A 211 3.31 2.26 11.02
N PRO A 212 2.48 1.97 10.04
CA PRO A 212 1.60 0.80 9.90
C PRO A 212 2.24 -0.43 9.25
N TYR A 213 3.53 -0.43 8.91
CA TYR A 213 4.22 -1.49 8.16
C TYR A 213 3.68 -1.65 6.73
N ILE A 214 3.54 -0.55 6.04
CA ILE A 214 3.06 -0.50 4.67
C ILE A 214 4.23 -0.16 3.74
N HIS A 215 4.40 -0.97 2.68
CA HIS A 215 5.37 -0.67 1.64
C HIS A 215 4.96 0.56 0.84
N LEU A 216 5.93 1.38 0.49
CA LEU A 216 5.77 2.47 -0.45
C LEU A 216 6.58 2.19 -1.72
N PRO A 217 6.20 2.78 -2.86
CA PRO A 217 7.05 2.79 -4.04
C PRO A 217 8.42 3.40 -3.75
N GLN A 218 9.43 2.94 -4.49
CA GLN A 218 10.77 3.53 -4.46
C GLN A 218 10.72 5.01 -4.79
N GLY A 219 11.61 5.78 -4.18
CA GLY A 219 11.71 7.21 -4.39
C GLY A 219 11.91 7.98 -3.09
N SER A 220 11.90 9.30 -3.22
CA SER A 220 12.01 10.22 -2.09
C SER A 220 10.63 10.65 -1.59
N TRP A 221 10.48 10.71 -0.29
CA TRP A 221 9.22 10.96 0.38
C TRP A 221 9.35 11.99 1.49
N THR A 222 8.29 12.73 1.72
CA THR A 222 8.07 13.48 2.96
C THR A 222 6.94 12.83 3.75
N ALA A 223 7.18 12.50 5.01
CA ALA A 223 6.12 12.15 5.95
C ALA A 223 5.87 13.33 6.88
N ARG A 224 4.64 13.85 6.88
CA ARG A 224 4.14 14.82 7.84
C ARG A 224 3.33 14.11 8.90
N VAL A 225 3.83 14.10 10.12
CA VAL A 225 3.18 13.46 11.28
C VAL A 225 2.47 14.53 12.09
N ILE A 226 1.18 14.35 12.32
CA ILE A 226 0.33 15.28 13.07
C ILE A 226 0.08 14.70 14.46
N VAL A 227 0.50 15.43 15.50
CA VAL A 227 0.48 14.96 16.90
C VAL A 227 -0.08 16.04 17.82
N GLY A 228 -0.99 15.67 18.69
CA GLY A 228 -1.49 16.54 19.76
C GLY A 228 -0.83 16.25 21.09
N PHE A 229 -0.63 17.29 21.92
CA PHE A 229 -0.06 17.18 23.26
C PHE A 229 -0.90 17.93 24.29
N SER A 230 -0.98 17.34 25.49
CA SER A 230 -1.58 18.01 26.66
C SER A 230 -0.60 19.04 27.28
N PRO A 231 -1.07 19.93 28.20
CA PRO A 231 -0.20 20.90 28.88
C PRO A 231 0.96 20.25 29.62
N GLU A 232 0.76 19.09 30.22
CA GLU A 232 1.76 18.38 31.01
C GLU A 232 2.86 17.76 30.15
N ALA A 233 2.60 17.59 28.85
CA ALA A 233 3.59 17.10 27.89
C ALA A 233 4.56 18.23 27.44
N ALA A 234 4.27 19.47 27.74
CA ALA A 234 5.13 20.61 27.37
C ALA A 234 6.51 20.50 28.00
N GLY A 235 7.55 20.85 27.24
CA GLY A 235 8.94 20.81 27.67
C GLY A 235 9.59 19.42 27.66
N HIS A 236 8.82 18.35 27.42
CA HIS A 236 9.39 17.01 27.24
C HIS A 236 9.84 16.81 25.79
N THR A 237 10.88 16.00 25.60
CA THR A 237 11.39 15.68 24.28
C THR A 237 10.61 14.52 23.66
N PHE A 238 10.19 14.69 22.42
CA PHE A 238 9.60 13.66 21.59
C PHE A 238 10.42 13.50 20.31
N LEU A 239 10.39 12.30 19.75
CA LEU A 239 11.02 12.00 18.47
C LEU A 239 9.99 11.38 17.53
N VAL A 240 10.19 11.66 16.26
CA VAL A 240 9.47 10.98 15.18
C VAL A 240 10.53 10.46 14.22
N ASP A 241 10.42 9.20 13.86
CA ASP A 241 11.32 8.62 12.86
C ASP A 241 10.57 7.79 11.82
N ALA A 242 11.20 7.65 10.67
CA ALA A 242 10.82 6.72 9.62
C ALA A 242 11.81 5.55 9.65
N CYS A 243 11.29 4.35 9.70
CA CYS A 243 12.06 3.12 9.79
C CYS A 243 11.52 2.08 8.80
N ALA A 244 12.42 1.34 8.18
CA ALA A 244 12.13 0.13 7.44
C ALA A 244 13.06 -0.96 7.97
N ASP A 245 13.98 -1.50 7.17
CA ASP A 245 15.03 -2.40 7.67
C ASP A 245 16.03 -1.67 8.58
N ARG A 246 16.10 -0.35 8.45
CA ARG A 246 16.91 0.56 9.26
C ARG A 246 16.18 1.89 9.47
N GLN A 247 16.66 2.69 10.39
CA GLN A 247 16.17 4.07 10.52
C GLN A 247 16.60 4.87 9.30
N LEU A 248 15.61 5.45 8.60
CA LEU A 248 15.79 6.23 7.37
C LEU A 248 15.96 7.70 7.68
N ALA A 249 15.16 8.22 8.62
CA ALA A 249 15.21 9.61 9.05
C ALA A 249 14.64 9.73 10.46
N CYS A 250 15.03 10.78 11.18
CA CYS A 250 14.54 11.07 12.51
C CYS A 250 14.55 12.59 12.74
N THR A 251 13.57 13.07 13.49
CA THR A 251 13.53 14.43 14.01
C THR A 251 13.11 14.41 15.47
N SER A 252 13.60 15.38 16.25
CA SER A 252 13.23 15.55 17.65
C SER A 252 12.67 16.96 17.87
N PHE A 253 11.74 17.08 18.79
CA PHE A 253 11.13 18.35 19.14
C PHE A 253 10.60 18.36 20.58
N GLN A 254 10.35 19.57 21.09
CA GLN A 254 9.78 19.80 22.41
C GLN A 254 8.55 20.70 22.26
N PRO A 255 7.32 20.22 22.52
CA PRO A 255 6.15 21.10 22.52
C PRO A 255 6.28 22.13 23.64
N GLY A 256 6.14 23.41 23.30
CA GLY A 256 6.23 24.50 24.27
C GLY A 256 4.94 24.70 25.09
N LYS A 257 3.82 24.21 24.62
CA LYS A 257 2.49 24.29 25.24
C LYS A 257 1.59 23.17 24.75
N ALA A 258 0.40 23.06 25.31
CA ALA A 258 -0.65 22.20 24.75
C ALA A 258 -1.02 22.63 23.33
N GLY A 259 -1.27 21.67 22.46
CA GLY A 259 -1.67 21.98 21.09
C GLY A 259 -1.41 20.86 20.12
N VAL A 260 -1.69 21.13 18.85
CA VAL A 260 -1.42 20.22 17.73
C VAL A 260 -0.15 20.69 17.02
N TYR A 261 0.75 19.77 16.77
CA TYR A 261 2.06 19.99 16.15
C TYR A 261 2.20 19.13 14.91
N THR A 262 3.08 19.56 14.01
CA THR A 262 3.48 18.77 12.84
C THR A 262 4.99 18.52 12.89
N ALA A 263 5.39 17.30 12.58
CA ALA A 263 6.78 16.93 12.38
C ALA A 263 6.94 16.43 10.94
N ASP A 264 7.77 17.09 10.16
CA ASP A 264 8.10 16.68 8.79
C ASP A 264 9.44 15.94 8.80
N ILE A 265 9.46 14.76 8.17
CA ILE A 265 10.66 13.95 7.96
C ILE A 265 10.76 13.58 6.48
N ASN A 266 11.95 13.81 5.91
CA ASN A 266 12.27 13.46 4.55
C ASN A 266 13.14 12.22 4.54
N PHE A 267 12.83 11.26 3.68
CA PHE A 267 13.58 10.02 3.54
C PHE A 267 13.51 9.50 2.10
N SER A 268 14.39 8.56 1.77
CA SER A 268 14.41 7.87 0.49
C SER A 268 14.33 6.36 0.68
N LEU A 269 13.61 5.72 -0.21
CA LEU A 269 13.50 4.28 -0.35
C LEU A 269 14.17 3.89 -1.66
N ASP A 270 15.42 3.46 -1.58
CA ASP A 270 16.27 3.18 -2.76
C ASP A 270 16.05 1.76 -3.27
N GLU A 271 15.71 0.83 -2.36
CA GLU A 271 15.45 -0.57 -2.67
C GLU A 271 14.14 -1.03 -2.01
N PRO A 272 13.53 -2.11 -2.53
CA PRO A 272 12.41 -2.74 -1.83
C PRO A 272 12.91 -3.21 -0.46
N SER A 273 12.38 -2.62 0.59
CA SER A 273 12.61 -3.08 1.95
C SER A 273 11.93 -4.44 2.17
N GLY A 274 12.58 -5.36 2.88
CA GLY A 274 11.96 -6.60 3.35
C GLY A 274 10.83 -6.33 4.35
N HIS A 275 10.85 -5.16 4.99
CA HIS A 275 9.85 -4.71 5.94
C HIS A 275 9.13 -3.46 5.42
N GLY A 276 7.81 -3.38 5.63
CA GLY A 276 7.04 -2.17 5.34
C GLY A 276 7.55 -0.97 6.14
N LEU A 277 7.31 0.21 5.61
CA LEU A 277 7.65 1.47 6.28
C LEU A 277 6.87 1.61 7.59
N GLU A 278 7.59 2.01 8.62
CA GLU A 278 7.11 2.27 9.95
C GLU A 278 7.42 3.73 10.31
N ILE A 279 6.41 4.47 10.71
CA ILE A 279 6.57 5.77 11.36
C ILE A 279 6.39 5.55 12.85
N ARG A 280 7.38 5.96 13.64
CA ARG A 280 7.38 5.76 15.08
C ARG A 280 7.36 7.10 15.80
N VAL A 281 6.58 7.16 16.86
CA VAL A 281 6.56 8.28 17.80
C VAL A 281 7.15 7.81 19.12
N TRP A 282 8.16 8.52 19.61
CA TRP A 282 8.91 8.19 20.81
C TRP A 282 8.72 9.26 21.89
N VAL A 283 8.72 8.83 23.12
CA VAL A 283 9.07 9.68 24.25
C VAL A 283 10.60 9.66 24.38
N GLY A 284 11.24 10.80 24.29
CA GLY A 284 12.69 10.94 24.38
C GLY A 284 13.19 11.38 25.76
N SER A 285 12.29 11.80 26.63
CA SER A 285 12.62 12.23 28.01
C SER A 285 12.59 11.05 28.98
N ASP A 286 13.48 11.05 29.97
CA ASP A 286 13.53 10.00 31.01
C ASP A 286 12.32 10.02 31.95
N TYR A 287 11.67 11.18 32.09
CA TYR A 287 10.52 11.38 32.98
C TYR A 287 9.41 12.18 32.27
N ALA A 288 8.93 11.65 31.17
CA ALA A 288 7.78 12.29 30.50
C ALA A 288 6.50 12.17 31.30
N ARG A 289 5.63 13.17 31.14
CA ARG A 289 4.28 13.20 31.69
C ARG A 289 3.32 13.75 30.66
N GLY A 290 2.03 13.52 30.88
CA GLY A 290 0.97 14.10 30.07
C GLY A 290 0.41 13.13 29.05
N GLN A 291 -0.21 13.69 28.04
CA GLN A 291 -0.97 12.94 27.06
C GLN A 291 -0.53 13.32 25.64
N LEU A 292 -0.62 12.32 24.75
CA LEU A 292 -0.33 12.44 23.33
C LEU A 292 -1.49 11.84 22.52
N ALA A 293 -1.83 12.47 21.42
CA ALA A 293 -2.77 11.94 20.44
C ALA A 293 -2.14 11.95 19.05
N LEU A 294 -2.14 10.82 18.36
CA LEU A 294 -1.79 10.77 16.94
C LEU A 294 -3.01 11.19 16.11
N GLY A 295 -2.85 12.17 15.25
CA GLY A 295 -3.87 12.57 14.28
C GLY A 295 -3.83 11.64 13.06
N HIS A 296 -2.88 11.87 12.19
CA HIS A 296 -2.63 11.05 10.98
C HIS A 296 -1.22 11.35 10.45
N VAL A 297 -0.78 10.55 9.49
CA VAL A 297 0.49 10.76 8.77
C VAL A 297 0.18 11.01 7.30
N ILE A 298 0.72 12.08 6.75
CA ILE A 298 0.59 12.44 5.33
C ILE A 298 1.91 12.12 4.64
N LEU A 299 1.86 11.24 3.65
CA LEU A 299 3.01 10.85 2.84
C LEU A 299 2.90 11.47 1.46
N ARG A 300 3.93 12.21 1.07
CA ARG A 300 3.99 12.86 -0.23
C ARG A 300 5.23 12.39 -0.97
N PRO A 301 5.09 11.88 -2.20
CA PRO A 301 6.25 11.66 -3.05
C PRO A 301 6.89 13.02 -3.33
N LEU A 302 8.18 13.11 -3.13
CA LEU A 302 8.95 14.26 -3.62
C LEU A 302 9.18 14.02 -5.10
N ALA A 303 8.82 14.98 -5.95
CA ALA A 303 9.13 14.89 -7.37
C ALA A 303 10.62 14.59 -7.52
N MET A 304 10.98 13.56 -8.30
CA MET A 304 12.37 13.30 -8.63
C MET A 304 12.92 14.59 -9.27
N ARG A 305 13.77 15.33 -8.53
CA ARG A 305 14.62 16.31 -9.18
C ARG A 305 15.48 15.54 -10.17
N GLN A 306 15.33 15.87 -11.44
CA GLN A 306 16.38 15.51 -12.40
C GLN A 306 17.71 15.91 -11.79
N PRO A 307 18.77 15.11 -11.95
CA PRO A 307 20.08 15.42 -11.40
C PRO A 307 20.69 16.60 -12.18
N ASP A 308 20.34 17.82 -11.77
CA ASP A 308 21.04 19.02 -12.18
C ASP A 308 21.58 19.75 -10.95
N ALA A 309 22.92 19.83 -10.94
CA ALA A 309 23.75 20.73 -10.17
C ALA A 309 23.77 20.56 -8.64
N ILE A 310 24.84 19.98 -8.21
CA ILE A 310 25.49 20.20 -6.90
C ILE A 310 25.58 21.71 -6.62
N ILE A 311 24.77 22.23 -5.71
CA ILE A 311 25.08 23.48 -5.00
C ILE A 311 24.68 23.30 -3.52
N GLY A 312 25.71 23.34 -2.70
CA GLY A 312 25.89 23.84 -1.35
C GLY A 312 24.78 23.76 -0.33
N SER A 313 25.18 23.14 0.78
CA SER A 313 24.68 23.32 2.15
C SER A 313 23.92 24.62 2.43
N HIS A 314 22.79 24.52 3.10
CA HIS A 314 22.55 25.31 4.33
C HIS A 314 21.30 24.81 5.06
N ASP A 315 21.47 24.72 6.38
CA ASP A 315 20.46 24.58 7.40
C ASP A 315 19.32 25.57 7.20
N ASP A 316 18.08 25.08 7.14
CA ASP A 316 16.91 25.92 7.38
C ASP A 316 15.88 25.12 8.19
N PHE A 317 16.03 25.26 9.51
CA PHE A 317 14.98 24.95 10.46
C PHE A 317 13.94 26.07 10.42
N ARG A 318 12.81 25.84 9.78
CA ARG A 318 11.64 26.71 9.94
C ARG A 318 10.61 26.01 10.81
N THR A 319 10.55 26.47 12.06
CA THR A 319 9.38 26.30 12.92
C THR A 319 8.27 27.17 12.35
N VAL A 320 7.27 26.58 11.73
CA VAL A 320 6.06 27.31 11.38
C VAL A 320 5.14 27.28 12.60
N LEU A 321 5.24 28.35 13.39
CA LEU A 321 4.18 28.77 14.31
C LEU A 321 3.26 29.68 13.49
N ASP A 322 2.01 29.28 13.37
CA ASP A 322 0.79 30.08 13.25
C ASP A 322 -0.25 29.36 12.41
N LEU A 323 -1.22 28.80 13.07
CA LEU A 323 -2.67 28.97 12.91
C LEU A 323 -3.40 28.19 13.99
#